data_b90c677e0528bfa74839ca1b6ef2b212
#
_entry.id   b90c677e0528bfa74839ca1b6ef2b212
#
_cell.length_a   1.000
_cell.length_b   1.000
_cell.length_c   1.000
_cell.angle_alpha   90.00
_cell.angle_beta   90.00
_cell.angle_gamma   90.00
#
_symmetry.space_group_name_H-M   'P 1'
#
loop_
_entity.id
_entity.type
_entity.pdbx_description
1 polymer ?
#
loop_
_entity_poly.entity_id
_entity_poly.type
_entity_poly.pdbx_seq_one_letter_code
_entity_poly.pdbx_strand_id
1 'polypeptide(L)'
;MGMEILRAGADITQEIAEKLSRLDKLCVGADGWSADSFRSEALKANGFVLYIEESSEVIALLSGYSAVGEGDITSVAVSPEYRRRGLALRLIKEFERLLPEDTESIFLEVRESNSGAIALYGKCGFERISLRKNFYSQPRENAVVMTKNLTGGVAL
;
A
#
# COMPACT_ATOMS: atom_id res chain seq x y z
N MET A 1 21.11 8.90 4.32
CA MET A 1 20.80 9.24 3.91
C MET A 1 19.69 8.83 3.60
N GLY A 2 19.06 9.00 3.67
CA GLY A 2 18.06 8.65 3.66
C GLY A 2 17.22 8.43 2.60
N MET A 3 16.53 7.47 2.57
CA MET A 3 15.54 7.26 1.58
C MET A 3 14.30 8.00 2.03
N GLU A 4 14.02 9.08 1.32
CA GLU A 4 12.93 9.93 1.66
C GLU A 4 11.64 9.43 1.07
N ILE A 5 10.54 9.54 1.79
CA ILE A 5 9.23 9.19 1.25
C ILE A 5 8.67 10.40 0.52
N LEU A 6 8.29 10.21 -0.73
CA LEU A 6 7.70 11.24 -1.56
C LEU A 6 6.22 10.94 -1.77
N ARG A 7 5.43 11.97 -2.01
CA ARG A 7 4.01 11.78 -2.29
C ARG A 7 3.70 12.32 -3.68
N ALA A 8 3.14 11.49 -4.53
CA ALA A 8 2.68 11.91 -5.83
C ALA A 8 1.29 12.53 -5.69
N GLY A 9 1.09 13.66 -6.28
CA GLY A 9 -0.20 14.34 -6.24
C GLY A 9 -0.58 14.81 -7.62
N ALA A 10 -1.22 15.98 -7.70
CA ALA A 10 -1.68 16.51 -8.98
C ALA A 10 -0.53 16.74 -9.97
N ASP A 11 0.68 16.85 -9.46
CA ASP A 11 1.86 17.07 -10.29
C ASP A 11 2.51 15.76 -10.75
N ILE A 12 1.87 14.62 -10.54
CA ILE A 12 2.46 13.34 -10.93
C ILE A 12 2.72 13.34 -12.43
N THR A 13 3.93 12.89 -12.81
CA THR A 13 4.30 12.81 -14.21
C THR A 13 4.04 11.42 -14.75
N GLN A 14 3.98 11.32 -16.08
CA GLN A 14 3.83 10.00 -16.72
C GLN A 14 5.02 9.11 -16.36
N GLU A 15 6.21 9.68 -16.28
CA GLU A 15 7.40 8.93 -15.94
C GLU A 15 7.30 8.28 -14.56
N ILE A 16 6.86 9.05 -13.58
CA ILE A 16 6.69 8.52 -12.21
C ILE A 16 5.61 7.45 -12.20
N ALA A 17 4.49 7.69 -12.89
CA ALA A 17 3.40 6.71 -12.93
C ALA A 17 3.86 5.39 -13.54
N GLU A 18 4.70 5.46 -14.57
CA GLU A 18 5.23 4.25 -15.19
C GLU A 18 6.20 3.52 -14.27
N LYS A 19 7.01 4.25 -13.53
CA LYS A 19 7.92 3.62 -12.57
C LYS A 19 7.15 2.93 -11.46
N LEU A 20 6.07 3.54 -10.99
CA LEU A 20 5.21 2.93 -9.97
C LEU A 20 4.59 1.65 -10.51
N SER A 21 4.04 1.70 -11.72
CA SER A 21 3.43 0.54 -12.33
C SER A 21 4.43 -0.59 -12.52
N ARG A 22 5.64 -0.25 -12.95
CA ARG A 22 6.69 -1.25 -13.16
C ARG A 22 7.00 -2.00 -11.86
N LEU A 23 7.12 -1.28 -10.76
CA LEU A 23 7.40 -1.93 -9.49
C LEU A 23 6.22 -2.77 -9.03
N ASP A 24 5.01 -2.25 -9.15
CA ASP A 24 3.84 -2.97 -8.68
C ASP A 24 3.67 -4.28 -9.46
N LYS A 25 3.84 -4.24 -10.78
CA LYS A 25 3.74 -5.45 -11.58
C LYS A 25 4.87 -6.43 -11.32
N LEU A 26 6.05 -5.91 -10.99
CA LEU A 26 7.16 -6.79 -10.63
C LEU A 26 6.81 -7.58 -9.37
N CYS A 27 6.13 -6.96 -8.43
CA CYS A 27 5.84 -7.58 -7.14
C CYS A 27 4.58 -8.43 -7.13
N VAL A 28 3.53 -8.01 -7.84
CA VAL A 28 2.26 -8.73 -7.79
C VAL A 28 1.83 -9.34 -9.12
N GLY A 29 2.61 -9.14 -10.17
CA GLY A 29 2.31 -9.76 -11.46
C GLY A 29 1.27 -8.99 -12.26
N ALA A 30 0.52 -9.71 -13.08
CA ALA A 30 -0.41 -9.09 -14.02
C ALA A 30 -1.53 -8.32 -13.34
N ASP A 31 -1.80 -8.61 -12.07
CA ASP A 31 -2.81 -7.86 -11.33
C ASP A 31 -2.26 -6.53 -10.81
N GLY A 32 -1.01 -6.22 -11.05
CA GLY A 32 -0.43 -4.94 -10.63
C GLY A 32 -1.09 -3.77 -11.34
N TRP A 33 -1.08 -2.63 -10.70
CA TRP A 33 -1.74 -1.44 -11.21
C TRP A 33 -1.04 -0.87 -12.44
N SER A 34 -1.82 -0.32 -13.36
CA SER A 34 -1.29 0.40 -14.51
C SER A 34 -0.82 1.80 -14.11
N ALA A 35 -0.07 2.44 -14.99
CA ALA A 35 0.32 3.83 -14.78
C ALA A 35 -0.91 4.73 -14.64
N ASP A 36 -1.95 4.47 -15.45
CA ASP A 36 -3.18 5.27 -15.38
C ASP A 36 -3.87 5.11 -14.03
N SER A 37 -3.85 3.92 -13.45
CA SER A 37 -4.44 3.69 -12.15
C SER A 37 -3.72 4.49 -11.07
N PHE A 38 -2.39 4.51 -11.09
CA PHE A 38 -1.64 5.30 -10.12
C PHE A 38 -1.90 6.79 -10.31
N ARG A 39 -1.97 7.26 -11.55
CA ARG A 39 -2.28 8.67 -11.78
C ARG A 39 -3.66 9.02 -11.28
N SER A 40 -4.63 8.16 -11.55
CA SER A 40 -6.00 8.39 -11.09
C SER A 40 -6.06 8.49 -9.58
N GLU A 41 -5.35 7.60 -8.88
CA GLU A 41 -5.34 7.63 -7.43
C GLU A 41 -4.65 8.87 -6.90
N ALA A 42 -3.54 9.26 -7.51
CA ALA A 42 -2.79 10.44 -7.07
C ALA A 42 -3.60 11.73 -7.25
N LEU A 43 -4.49 11.76 -8.23
CA LEU A 43 -5.26 12.98 -8.51
C LEU A 43 -6.48 13.12 -7.61
N LYS A 44 -6.89 12.06 -6.92
CA LYS A 44 -8.04 12.16 -6.03
C LYS A 44 -7.70 12.94 -4.78
N ALA A 45 -8.61 13.77 -4.32
CA ALA A 45 -8.39 14.55 -3.09
C ALA A 45 -8.13 13.64 -1.88
N ASN A 46 -8.75 12.47 -1.87
CA ASN A 46 -8.58 11.52 -0.77
C ASN A 46 -7.65 10.38 -1.12
N GLY A 47 -6.89 10.49 -2.20
CA GLY A 47 -5.96 9.45 -2.62
C GLY A 47 -4.56 9.72 -2.10
N PHE A 48 -3.80 8.65 -1.91
CA PHE A 48 -2.44 8.74 -1.43
C PHE A 48 -1.57 7.80 -2.27
N VAL A 49 -0.54 8.35 -2.89
CA VAL A 49 0.45 7.52 -3.58
C VAL A 49 1.80 7.96 -3.01
N LEU A 50 2.38 7.09 -2.19
CA LEU A 50 3.66 7.35 -1.52
C LEU A 50 4.71 6.45 -2.13
N TYR A 51 5.92 6.96 -2.27
CA TYR A 51 6.96 6.14 -2.88
C TYR A 51 8.35 6.61 -2.45
N ILE A 52 9.32 5.73 -2.68
CA ILE A 52 10.72 6.01 -2.41
C ILE A 52 11.48 5.73 -3.69
N GLU A 53 12.32 6.67 -4.11
CA GLU A 53 13.16 6.51 -5.29
C GLU A 53 14.61 6.35 -4.88
N GLU A 54 15.32 5.51 -5.62
CA GLU A 54 16.75 5.38 -5.46
C GLU A 54 17.33 5.12 -6.84
N SER A 55 18.36 5.85 -7.25
CA SER A 55 19.01 5.66 -8.54
C SER A 55 18.01 5.76 -9.69
N SER A 56 17.11 6.71 -9.60
CA SER A 56 16.10 6.98 -10.62
C SER A 56 15.05 5.88 -10.80
N GLU A 57 14.95 4.97 -9.84
CA GLU A 57 13.93 3.93 -9.87
C GLU A 57 13.04 4.04 -8.64
N VAL A 58 11.77 3.72 -8.79
CA VAL A 58 10.89 3.58 -7.62
C VAL A 58 11.16 2.22 -7.01
N ILE A 59 11.64 2.19 -5.78
CA ILE A 59 12.02 0.96 -5.12
C ILE A 59 11.03 0.52 -4.05
N ALA A 60 10.11 1.39 -3.67
CA ALA A 60 9.05 1.03 -2.71
C ALA A 60 7.88 1.96 -2.94
N LEU A 61 6.67 1.46 -2.77
CA LEU A 61 5.47 2.28 -2.92
C LEU A 61 4.35 1.80 -2.00
N LEU A 62 3.45 2.72 -1.72
CA LEU A 62 2.17 2.41 -1.09
C LEU A 62 1.13 3.29 -1.75
N SER A 63 0.02 2.70 -2.19
CA SER A 63 -1.12 3.48 -2.63
C SER A 63 -2.31 3.18 -1.73
N GLY A 64 -3.17 4.14 -1.57
CA GLY A 64 -4.35 3.96 -0.74
C GLY A 64 -5.24 5.19 -0.82
N TYR A 65 -6.34 5.15 -0.06
CA TYR A 65 -7.25 6.29 -0.03
C TYR A 65 -7.94 6.34 1.33
N SER A 66 -8.56 7.48 1.62
CA SER A 66 -9.35 7.61 2.84
C SER A 66 -10.82 7.74 2.48
N ALA A 67 -11.67 7.14 3.27
CA ALA A 67 -13.11 7.31 3.21
C ALA A 67 -13.52 7.69 4.62
N VAL A 68 -14.78 8.00 4.83
CA VAL A 68 -15.22 8.47 6.15
C VAL A 68 -14.89 7.40 7.20
N GLY A 69 -14.02 7.75 8.10
CA GLY A 69 -13.65 6.87 9.22
C GLY A 69 -12.69 5.77 8.90
N GLU A 70 -12.28 5.59 7.63
CA GLU A 70 -11.37 4.49 7.31
C GLU A 70 -10.35 4.86 6.27
N GLY A 71 -9.22 4.16 6.32
CA GLY A 71 -8.23 4.20 5.28
C GLY A 71 -8.16 2.84 4.60
N ASP A 72 -7.89 2.82 3.30
CA ASP A 72 -7.74 1.58 2.57
C ASP A 72 -6.38 1.59 1.88
N ILE A 73 -5.59 0.58 2.13
CA ILE A 73 -4.32 0.41 1.42
C ILE A 73 -4.59 -0.50 0.23
N THR A 74 -4.34 0.01 -0.97
CA THR A 74 -4.63 -0.71 -2.20
C THR A 74 -3.42 -1.42 -2.76
N SER A 75 -2.22 -0.96 -2.45
CA SER A 75 -1.01 -1.67 -2.87
C SER A 75 0.17 -1.29 -1.99
N VAL A 76 1.02 -2.26 -1.68
CA VAL A 76 2.31 -2.04 -1.04
C VAL A 76 3.30 -2.91 -1.79
N ALA A 77 4.37 -2.32 -2.30
CA ALA A 77 5.37 -3.09 -3.04
C ALA A 77 6.76 -2.58 -2.66
N VAL A 78 7.70 -3.50 -2.50
CA VAL A 78 9.10 -3.18 -2.24
C VAL A 78 9.94 -4.02 -3.17
N SER A 79 10.84 -3.38 -3.90
CA SER A 79 11.74 -4.08 -4.80
C SER A 79 12.51 -5.16 -4.04
N PRO A 80 12.67 -6.35 -4.61
CA PRO A 80 13.34 -7.46 -3.90
C PRO A 80 14.70 -7.09 -3.31
N GLU A 81 15.46 -6.24 -3.99
CA GLU A 81 16.78 -5.86 -3.53
C GLU A 81 16.75 -4.98 -2.28
N TYR A 82 15.61 -4.39 -2.01
CA TYR A 82 15.48 -3.45 -0.89
C TYR A 82 14.62 -3.97 0.24
N ARG A 83 14.26 -5.24 0.21
CA ARG A 83 13.45 -5.85 1.26
C ARG A 83 14.27 -6.02 2.54
N ARG A 84 13.55 -6.17 3.65
CA ARG A 84 14.14 -6.33 4.98
C ARG A 84 14.86 -5.10 5.47
N ARG A 85 14.52 -3.95 4.96
CA ARG A 85 15.07 -2.66 5.42
C ARG A 85 14.01 -1.80 6.07
N GLY A 86 12.82 -2.34 6.32
CA GLY A 86 11.75 -1.61 6.98
C GLY A 86 11.04 -0.58 6.13
N LEU A 87 11.17 -0.65 4.80
CA LEU A 87 10.59 0.38 3.94
C LEU A 87 9.06 0.29 3.91
N ALA A 88 8.50 -0.92 3.86
CA ALA A 88 7.06 -1.09 3.89
C ALA A 88 6.48 -0.55 5.20
N LEU A 89 7.14 -0.83 6.31
CA LEU A 89 6.70 -0.32 7.61
C LEU A 89 6.73 1.20 7.63
N ARG A 90 7.78 1.82 7.08
CA ARG A 90 7.87 3.27 7.03
C ARG A 90 6.74 3.86 6.21
N LEU A 91 6.42 3.23 5.05
CA LEU A 91 5.34 3.72 4.20
C LEU A 91 3.98 3.59 4.89
N ILE A 92 3.75 2.49 5.59
CA ILE A 92 2.50 2.29 6.31
C ILE A 92 2.35 3.33 7.41
N LYS A 93 3.42 3.60 8.16
CA LYS A 93 3.38 4.61 9.21
C LYS A 93 3.11 6.00 8.63
N GLU A 94 3.70 6.31 7.48
CA GLU A 94 3.45 7.60 6.86
C GLU A 94 2.01 7.71 6.39
N PHE A 95 1.45 6.65 5.83
CA PHE A 95 0.06 6.62 5.44
C PHE A 95 -0.85 6.89 6.64
N GLU A 96 -0.57 6.23 7.76
CA GLU A 96 -1.35 6.46 8.98
C GLU A 96 -1.27 7.91 9.42
N ARG A 97 -0.08 8.49 9.35
CA ARG A 97 0.10 9.87 9.79
C ARG A 97 -0.69 10.85 8.92
N LEU A 98 -0.83 10.53 7.63
CA LEU A 98 -1.51 11.43 6.70
C LEU A 98 -3.02 11.29 6.70
N LEU A 99 -3.56 10.24 7.29
CA LEU A 99 -5.00 10.05 7.34
C LEU A 99 -5.67 11.10 8.24
N PRO A 100 -6.93 11.41 7.99
CA PRO A 100 -7.67 12.33 8.89
C PRO A 100 -7.63 11.84 10.33
N GLU A 101 -7.64 12.77 11.26
CA GLU A 101 -7.52 12.43 12.68
C GLU A 101 -8.62 11.54 13.18
N ASP A 102 -9.80 11.62 12.59
CA ASP A 102 -10.93 10.80 13.04
C ASP A 102 -10.98 9.44 12.36
N THR A 103 -9.94 9.04 11.66
CA THR A 103 -9.89 7.72 11.06
C THR A 103 -9.83 6.65 12.14
N GLU A 104 -10.72 5.68 12.05
CA GLU A 104 -10.83 4.65 13.08
C GLU A 104 -10.11 3.37 12.73
N SER A 105 -10.01 3.06 11.45
CA SER A 105 -9.39 1.80 11.03
C SER A 105 -8.80 1.90 9.64
N ILE A 106 -7.89 0.97 9.34
CA ILE A 106 -7.30 0.83 8.02
C ILE A 106 -7.53 -0.61 7.58
N PHE A 107 -7.84 -0.79 6.30
CA PHE A 107 -8.08 -2.11 5.71
C PHE A 107 -7.11 -2.36 4.57
N LEU A 108 -6.78 -3.62 4.34
CA LEU A 108 -6.02 -4.03 3.16
C LEU A 108 -6.40 -5.44 2.77
N GLU A 109 -6.07 -5.82 1.52
CA GLU A 109 -6.19 -7.19 1.05
C GLU A 109 -4.82 -7.67 0.62
N VAL A 110 -4.52 -8.92 0.88
CA VAL A 110 -3.24 -9.52 0.53
C VAL A 110 -3.48 -10.95 0.06
N ARG A 111 -2.69 -11.41 -0.92
CA ARG A 111 -2.84 -12.79 -1.39
C ARG A 111 -2.64 -13.75 -0.24
N GLU A 112 -3.50 -14.75 -0.17
CA GLU A 112 -3.47 -15.73 0.92
C GLU A 112 -2.11 -16.42 1.00
N SER A 113 -1.45 -16.62 -0.12
CA SER A 113 -0.16 -17.29 -0.14
C SER A 113 1.00 -16.40 0.26
N ASN A 114 0.77 -15.10 0.37
CA ASN A 114 1.87 -14.17 0.67
C ASN A 114 2.09 -14.11 2.18
N SER A 115 2.67 -15.18 2.73
CA SER A 115 2.85 -15.28 4.18
C SER A 115 3.80 -14.22 4.72
N GLY A 116 4.78 -13.80 3.90
CA GLY A 116 5.70 -12.76 4.35
C GLY A 116 5.01 -11.43 4.55
N ALA A 117 4.12 -11.06 3.63
CA ALA A 117 3.38 -9.81 3.76
C ALA A 117 2.39 -9.88 4.92
N ILE A 118 1.70 -11.01 5.05
CA ILE A 118 0.75 -11.19 6.15
C ILE A 118 1.47 -11.03 7.50
N ALA A 119 2.66 -11.63 7.62
CA ALA A 119 3.43 -11.51 8.84
C ALA A 119 3.88 -10.07 9.09
N LEU A 120 4.29 -9.36 8.02
CA LEU A 120 4.68 -7.97 8.16
C LEU A 120 3.50 -7.11 8.64
N TYR A 121 2.34 -7.29 8.03
CA TYR A 121 1.17 -6.51 8.41
C TYR A 121 0.75 -6.83 9.85
N GLY A 122 0.88 -8.10 10.26
CA GLY A 122 0.63 -8.46 11.66
C GLY A 122 1.53 -7.71 12.62
N LYS A 123 2.80 -7.53 12.25
CA LYS A 123 3.73 -6.77 13.09
C LYS A 123 3.37 -5.29 13.12
N CYS A 124 2.69 -4.80 12.10
CA CYS A 124 2.25 -3.42 12.05
C CYS A 124 0.94 -3.19 12.80
N GLY A 125 0.36 -4.23 13.35
CA GLY A 125 -0.89 -4.12 14.12
C GLY A 125 -2.14 -4.53 13.36
N PHE A 126 -2.00 -5.09 12.17
CA PHE A 126 -3.15 -5.56 11.41
C PHE A 126 -3.55 -6.96 11.84
N GLU A 127 -4.84 -7.24 11.79
CA GLU A 127 -5.39 -8.54 12.12
C GLU A 127 -6.21 -9.06 10.96
N ARG A 128 -6.18 -10.37 10.77
CA ARG A 128 -6.96 -11.00 9.72
C ARG A 128 -8.41 -11.04 10.16
N ILE A 129 -9.32 -10.59 9.31
CA ILE A 129 -10.74 -10.58 9.66
C ILE A 129 -11.61 -11.36 8.70
N SER A 130 -11.21 -11.57 7.47
CA SER A 130 -12.04 -12.32 6.54
C SER A 130 -11.23 -12.78 5.34
N LEU A 131 -11.89 -13.53 4.46
CA LEU A 131 -11.29 -14.07 3.25
C LEU A 131 -12.22 -13.72 2.09
N ARG A 132 -11.66 -13.14 1.03
CA ARG A 132 -12.43 -12.89 -0.19
C ARG A 132 -12.03 -13.94 -1.21
N LYS A 133 -12.92 -14.84 -1.53
CA LYS A 133 -12.60 -15.96 -2.40
C LYS A 133 -12.40 -15.47 -3.83
N ASN A 134 -11.38 -16.01 -4.47
CA ASN A 134 -11.11 -15.77 -5.89
C ASN A 134 -10.98 -14.28 -6.23
N PHE A 135 -10.43 -13.49 -5.30
CA PHE A 135 -10.29 -12.04 -5.48
C PHE A 135 -9.28 -11.72 -6.57
N TYR A 136 -8.15 -12.44 -6.59
CA TYR A 136 -7.11 -12.23 -7.59
C TYR A 136 -7.33 -13.17 -8.77
N SER A 137 -6.97 -12.73 -9.98
CA SER A 137 -7.24 -13.52 -11.17
C SER A 137 -6.03 -14.14 -11.82
N GLN A 138 -4.82 -13.62 -11.59
CA GLN A 138 -3.63 -14.10 -12.29
C GLN A 138 -2.43 -14.21 -11.36
N PRO A 139 -2.23 -15.34 -10.70
CA PRO A 139 -3.12 -16.51 -10.74
C PRO A 139 -4.33 -16.30 -9.84
N ARG A 140 -5.34 -17.13 -10.03
CA ARG A 140 -6.53 -17.06 -9.21
C ARG A 140 -6.17 -17.40 -7.77
N GLU A 141 -6.57 -16.59 -6.87
CA GLU A 141 -6.21 -16.80 -5.48
C GLU A 141 -7.14 -15.99 -4.59
N ASN A 142 -7.33 -16.45 -3.36
CA ASN A 142 -8.11 -15.74 -2.36
C ASN A 142 -7.30 -14.57 -1.81
N ALA A 143 -8.01 -13.57 -1.33
CA ALA A 143 -7.40 -12.46 -0.59
C ALA A 143 -7.75 -12.59 0.89
N VAL A 144 -6.75 -12.41 1.73
CA VAL A 144 -6.95 -12.25 3.16
C VAL A 144 -7.23 -10.77 3.40
N VAL A 145 -8.34 -10.46 4.07
CA VAL A 145 -8.65 -9.07 4.43
C VAL A 145 -8.13 -8.83 5.84
N MET A 146 -7.34 -7.78 6.00
CA MET A 146 -6.77 -7.44 7.30
C MET A 146 -7.15 -6.02 7.68
N THR A 147 -7.25 -5.76 8.96
CA THR A 147 -7.61 -4.43 9.45
C THR A 147 -6.74 -4.06 10.65
N LYS A 148 -6.48 -2.76 10.78
CA LYS A 148 -5.81 -2.22 11.95
C LYS A 148 -6.72 -1.19 12.58
N ASN A 149 -6.98 -1.32 13.88
CA ASN A 149 -7.82 -0.40 14.62
C ASN A 149 -6.95 0.72 15.15
N LEU A 150 -7.18 1.94 14.70
CA LEU A 150 -6.38 3.08 15.11
C LEU A 150 -6.82 3.68 16.43
N THR A 151 -8.09 3.41 16.82
CA THR A 151 -8.55 3.91 18.09
C THR A 151 -8.33 2.91 19.18
N GLY A 152 -7.72 1.85 18.83
CA GLY A 152 -7.72 0.68 19.59
C GLY A 152 -7.44 0.68 20.99
N GLY A 153 -6.76 1.45 21.43
CA GLY A 153 -6.54 1.38 22.78
C GLY A 153 -7.69 1.64 23.61
N VAL A 154 -8.65 2.24 23.08
CA VAL A 154 -9.59 2.73 23.90
C VAL A 154 -10.58 1.83 24.25
N ALA A 155 -10.59 0.92 23.85
CA ALA A 155 -11.60 0.15 24.16
C ALA A 155 -11.98 -0.05 25.38
N LEU A 156 -12.48 -0.04 25.62
CA LEU A 156 -12.72 -0.24 26.62
C LEU A 156 -13.45 -0.62 26.98
#